data_a37d7f487c804a4a4446ac60357b4781
#
_entry.id   a37d7f487c804a4a4446ac60357b4781
#
_cell.length_a   1.000
_cell.length_b   1.000
_cell.length_c   1.000
_cell.angle_alpha   90.00
_cell.angle_beta   90.00
_cell.angle_gamma   90.00
#
_symmetry.space_group_name_H-M   'P 1'
#
loop_
_entity.id
_entity.type
_entity.pdbx_description
1 polymer ?
#
loop_
_entity_poly.entity_id
_entity_poly.type
_entity_poly.pdbx_seq_one_letter_code
_entity_poly.pdbx_strand_id
1 'polypeptide(L)'
;MGLKHLIEKLEPHFTHGGKLEKYYPLYEAAATIFYTPGQVTRGAAHVRDAIDLKRMMILVWFAVFPAMFWGMYNVGLQTIPALHKLYGAEQLQQAIANNWHYSVAQWLGVSFSADAGWLSMMTLGAVFFLPIYITVFIVGGFWEVLFAIVRKHEINDCLLYTSGR
;
A
#
# COMPACT_ATOMS: atom_id res chain seq x y z
N MET A 1 5.83 -21.00 16.14
CA MET A 1 6.88 -19.97 16.09
C MET A 1 6.19 -18.65 15.83
N GLY A 2 6.25 -17.70 16.77
CA GLY A 2 5.57 -16.41 16.62
C GLY A 2 6.39 -15.47 15.73
N LEU A 3 5.74 -14.53 15.05
CA LEU A 3 6.34 -13.49 14.22
C LEU A 3 7.46 -12.73 14.97
N LYS A 4 7.29 -12.51 16.26
CA LYS A 4 8.27 -11.91 17.16
C LYS A 4 9.62 -12.65 17.12
N HIS A 5 9.60 -13.98 17.27
CA HIS A 5 10.81 -14.80 17.25
C HIS A 5 11.54 -14.75 15.89
N LEU A 6 10.79 -14.59 14.80
CA LEU A 6 11.37 -14.45 13.46
C LEU A 6 12.06 -13.10 13.29
N ILE A 7 11.47 -12.03 13.80
CA ILE A 7 12.05 -10.69 13.80
C ILE A 7 13.31 -10.66 14.65
N GLU A 8 13.28 -11.18 15.88
CA GLU A 8 14.45 -11.26 16.77
C GLU A 8 15.59 -12.13 16.17
N LYS A 9 15.27 -13.17 15.41
CA LYS A 9 16.26 -14.01 14.74
C LYS A 9 16.94 -13.30 13.56
N LEU A 10 16.25 -12.40 12.90
CA LEU A 10 16.78 -11.61 11.78
C LEU A 10 17.60 -10.40 12.24
N GLU A 11 17.33 -9.88 13.43
CA GLU A 11 17.99 -8.69 13.99
C GLU A 11 19.53 -8.70 13.88
N PRO A 12 20.26 -9.77 14.26
CA PRO A 12 21.72 -9.78 14.22
C PRO A 12 22.32 -9.67 12.82
N HIS A 13 21.54 -9.93 11.76
CA HIS A 13 22.01 -9.81 10.37
C HIS A 13 21.97 -8.37 9.86
N PHE A 14 21.12 -7.53 10.45
CA PHE A 14 20.90 -6.14 10.06
C PHE A 14 21.54 -5.14 11.03
N THR A 15 21.90 -5.56 12.26
CA THR A 15 22.58 -4.69 13.24
C THR A 15 24.06 -4.52 12.93
N HIS A 16 24.73 -3.63 13.67
CA HIS A 16 26.14 -3.28 13.50
C HIS A 16 27.05 -4.50 13.38
N GLY A 17 27.77 -4.58 12.25
CA GLY A 17 28.65 -5.71 11.89
C GLY A 17 27.97 -6.83 11.10
N GLY A 18 26.68 -6.75 10.83
CA GLY A 18 25.96 -7.71 9.99
C GLY A 18 26.19 -7.49 8.50
N LYS A 19 26.04 -8.56 7.69
CA LYS A 19 26.19 -8.48 6.22
C LYS A 19 25.22 -7.52 5.54
N LEU A 20 24.10 -7.21 6.18
CA LEU A 20 22.99 -6.41 5.66
C LEU A 20 22.81 -5.09 6.44
N GLU A 21 23.84 -4.59 7.10
CA GLU A 21 23.78 -3.34 7.87
C GLU A 21 23.25 -2.14 7.07
N LYS A 22 23.54 -2.08 5.76
CA LYS A 22 23.02 -1.02 4.87
C LYS A 22 21.50 -0.99 4.77
N TYR A 23 20.86 -2.12 4.99
CA TYR A 23 19.39 -2.29 4.91
C TYR A 23 18.72 -2.25 6.29
N TYR A 24 19.48 -1.87 7.34
CA TYR A 24 18.94 -1.70 8.69
C TYR A 24 17.68 -0.82 8.73
N PRO A 25 17.59 0.32 7.99
CA PRO A 25 16.41 1.15 8.00
C PRO A 25 15.14 0.41 7.52
N LEU A 26 15.28 -0.48 6.54
CA LEU A 26 14.16 -1.28 6.04
C LEU A 26 13.69 -2.33 7.07
N TYR A 27 14.66 -2.99 7.72
CA TYR A 27 14.36 -3.94 8.80
C TYR A 27 13.68 -3.24 9.97
N GLU A 28 14.20 -2.10 10.41
CA GLU A 28 13.67 -1.31 11.52
C GLU A 28 12.25 -0.82 11.23
N ALA A 29 11.98 -0.33 10.02
CA ALA A 29 10.63 0.07 9.61
C ALA A 29 9.65 -1.11 9.71
N ALA A 30 10.00 -2.28 9.16
CA ALA A 30 9.16 -3.47 9.23
C ALA A 30 8.95 -3.96 10.68
N ALA A 31 10.01 -3.97 11.50
CA ALA A 31 9.92 -4.38 12.88
C ALA A 31 9.05 -3.44 13.72
N THR A 32 9.16 -2.13 13.51
CA THR A 32 8.41 -1.10 14.26
C THR A 32 6.91 -1.10 13.92
N ILE A 33 6.53 -1.52 12.73
CA ILE A 33 5.11 -1.71 12.35
C ILE A 33 4.44 -2.72 13.28
N PHE A 34 5.13 -3.83 13.55
CA PHE A 34 4.55 -4.94 14.33
C PHE A 34 4.85 -4.84 15.83
N TYR A 35 5.98 -4.27 16.20
CA TYR A 35 6.45 -4.24 17.59
C TYR A 35 6.98 -2.87 17.98
N THR A 36 6.63 -2.43 19.19
CA THR A 36 7.20 -1.21 19.78
C THR A 36 8.64 -1.47 20.17
N PRO A 37 9.59 -0.57 19.84
CA PRO A 37 10.99 -0.69 20.30
C PRO A 37 11.05 -0.82 21.81
N GLY A 38 11.84 -1.79 22.31
CA GLY A 38 12.03 -2.02 23.73
C GLY A 38 12.96 -1.02 24.43
N GLN A 39 13.43 -0.01 23.71
CA GLN A 39 14.34 1.01 24.24
C GLN A 39 13.64 1.85 25.30
N VAL A 40 14.22 1.90 26.49
CA VAL A 40 13.75 2.73 27.60
C VAL A 40 14.83 3.74 27.97
N THR A 41 14.42 4.96 28.33
CA THR A 41 15.33 5.97 28.85
C THR A 41 15.90 5.51 30.20
N ARG A 42 17.20 5.63 30.38
CA ARG A 42 17.90 5.27 31.65
C ARG A 42 17.98 6.43 32.63
N GLY A 43 17.38 7.59 32.33
CA GLY A 43 17.37 8.78 33.18
C GLY A 43 16.16 8.86 34.11
N ALA A 44 16.17 9.86 35.02
CA ALA A 44 15.09 10.06 36.01
C ALA A 44 13.75 10.53 35.37
N ALA A 45 13.77 11.10 34.17
CA ALA A 45 12.56 11.53 33.46
C ALA A 45 12.14 10.46 32.45
N HIS A 46 11.02 9.80 32.72
CA HIS A 46 10.40 8.85 31.80
C HIS A 46 9.16 9.49 31.17
N VAL A 47 9.33 10.13 30.01
CA VAL A 47 8.21 10.51 29.17
C VAL A 47 8.20 9.54 27.98
N ARG A 48 7.15 8.76 27.86
CA ARG A 48 6.96 7.84 26.73
C ARG A 48 5.67 8.19 26.04
N ASP A 49 5.75 8.46 24.76
CA ASP A 49 4.57 8.57 23.92
C ASP A 49 3.83 7.24 23.85
N ALA A 50 2.51 7.30 23.97
CA ALA A 50 1.66 6.11 23.90
C ALA A 50 1.61 5.52 22.49
N ILE A 51 1.83 6.35 21.46
CA ILE A 51 1.75 5.96 20.05
C ILE A 51 2.96 6.55 19.30
N ASP A 52 3.79 5.68 18.73
CA ASP A 52 4.89 6.08 17.85
C ASP A 52 4.36 6.70 16.55
N LEU A 53 5.09 7.65 15.97
CA LEU A 53 4.74 8.32 14.72
C LEU A 53 4.45 7.32 13.59
N LYS A 54 5.26 6.27 13.46
CA LYS A 54 5.09 5.21 12.45
C LYS A 54 3.76 4.47 12.60
N ARG A 55 3.34 4.20 13.84
CA ARG A 55 2.03 3.58 14.12
C ARG A 55 0.87 4.52 13.82
N MET A 56 1.03 5.81 14.11
CA MET A 56 0.02 6.81 13.77
C MET A 56 -0.18 6.86 12.26
N MET A 57 0.89 6.90 11.46
CA MET A 57 0.82 6.93 10.00
C MET A 57 0.16 5.67 9.42
N ILE A 58 0.47 4.50 9.96
CA ILE A 58 -0.20 3.25 9.56
C ILE A 58 -1.69 3.27 9.87
N LEU A 59 -2.09 3.78 11.03
CA LEU A 59 -3.51 3.90 11.37
C LEU A 59 -4.24 4.85 10.41
N VAL A 60 -3.62 5.96 10.01
CA VAL A 60 -4.15 6.86 8.99
C VAL A 60 -4.30 6.14 7.65
N TRP A 61 -3.29 5.36 7.25
CA TRP A 61 -3.36 4.56 6.03
C TRP A 61 -4.51 3.56 6.08
N PHE A 62 -4.70 2.81 7.17
CA PHE A 62 -5.85 1.92 7.36
C PHE A 62 -7.19 2.66 7.34
N ALA A 63 -7.25 3.87 7.88
CA ALA A 63 -8.48 4.68 7.88
C ALA A 63 -8.92 5.09 6.48
N VAL A 64 -8.03 5.09 5.49
CA VAL A 64 -8.34 5.39 4.08
C VAL A 64 -8.96 4.18 3.35
N PHE A 65 -8.77 2.93 3.84
CA PHE A 65 -9.28 1.74 3.15
C PHE A 65 -10.79 1.75 2.86
N PRO A 66 -11.67 2.15 3.79
CA PRO A 66 -13.11 2.20 3.49
C PRO A 66 -13.43 3.13 2.31
N ALA A 67 -12.78 4.29 2.25
CA ALA A 67 -12.95 5.24 1.15
C ALA A 67 -12.40 4.67 -0.17
N MET A 68 -11.29 3.95 -0.12
CA MET A 68 -10.69 3.29 -1.26
C MET A 68 -11.61 2.21 -1.83
N PHE A 69 -12.18 1.34 -0.99
CA PHE A 69 -13.14 0.32 -1.43
C PHE A 69 -14.39 0.93 -2.01
N TRP A 70 -14.91 1.99 -1.39
CA TRP A 70 -16.05 2.73 -1.93
C TRP A 70 -15.74 3.37 -3.28
N GLY A 71 -14.55 3.93 -3.45
CA GLY A 71 -14.07 4.47 -4.71
C GLY A 71 -14.01 3.43 -5.82
N MET A 72 -13.46 2.24 -5.55
CA MET A 72 -13.42 1.13 -6.49
C MET A 72 -14.84 0.71 -6.91
N TYR A 73 -15.74 0.56 -5.96
CA TYR A 73 -17.13 0.22 -6.24
C TYR A 73 -17.81 1.29 -7.12
N ASN A 74 -17.61 2.56 -6.81
CA ASN A 74 -18.22 3.68 -7.53
C ASN A 74 -17.73 3.77 -8.98
N VAL A 75 -16.44 3.48 -9.24
CA VAL A 75 -15.90 3.40 -10.62
C VAL A 75 -16.65 2.35 -11.42
N GLY A 76 -16.84 1.14 -10.88
CA GLY A 76 -17.59 0.08 -11.55
C GLY A 76 -19.06 0.44 -11.76
N LEU A 77 -19.68 1.02 -10.73
CA LEU A 77 -21.10 1.46 -10.77
C LEU A 77 -21.37 2.50 -11.87
N GLN A 78 -20.41 3.37 -12.14
CA GLN A 78 -20.56 4.38 -13.20
C GLN A 78 -20.14 3.86 -14.57
N THR A 79 -19.10 3.04 -14.63
CA THR A 79 -18.52 2.57 -15.91
C THR A 79 -19.45 1.61 -16.65
N ILE A 80 -20.04 0.64 -15.97
CA ILE A 80 -20.89 -0.37 -16.63
C ILE A 80 -22.11 0.26 -17.33
N PRO A 81 -22.92 1.10 -16.66
CA PRO A 81 -24.04 1.77 -17.34
C PRO A 81 -23.61 2.75 -18.43
N ALA A 82 -22.45 3.42 -18.25
CA ALA A 82 -21.93 4.32 -19.26
C ALA A 82 -21.53 3.57 -20.53
N LEU A 83 -20.91 2.39 -20.42
CA LEU A 83 -20.58 1.54 -21.56
C LEU A 83 -21.84 1.11 -22.32
N HIS A 84 -22.90 0.72 -21.62
CA HIS A 84 -24.15 0.36 -22.27
C HIS A 84 -24.86 1.53 -22.98
N LYS A 85 -24.68 2.76 -22.48
CA LYS A 85 -25.25 3.95 -23.12
C LYS A 85 -24.46 4.39 -24.34
N LEU A 86 -23.14 4.19 -24.33
CA LEU A 86 -22.23 4.65 -25.40
C LEU A 86 -22.09 3.65 -26.55
N TYR A 87 -22.16 2.37 -26.24
CA TYR A 87 -21.91 1.29 -27.21
C TYR A 87 -23.13 0.36 -27.31
N GLY A 88 -23.54 0.04 -28.53
CA GLY A 88 -24.48 -1.06 -28.78
C GLY A 88 -23.84 -2.42 -28.47
N ALA A 89 -24.64 -3.49 -28.39
CA ALA A 89 -24.20 -4.81 -27.98
C ALA A 89 -22.97 -5.36 -28.75
N GLU A 90 -22.91 -5.11 -30.06
CA GLU A 90 -21.77 -5.54 -30.92
C GLU A 90 -20.53 -4.66 -30.71
N GLN A 91 -20.71 -3.36 -30.56
CA GLN A 91 -19.62 -2.40 -30.35
C GLN A 91 -19.04 -2.52 -28.94
N LEU A 92 -19.83 -2.96 -27.96
CA LEU A 92 -19.39 -3.19 -26.58
C LEU A 92 -18.29 -4.26 -26.53
N GLN A 93 -18.41 -5.35 -27.26
CA GLN A 93 -17.39 -6.39 -27.33
C GLN A 93 -16.09 -5.89 -27.94
N GLN A 94 -16.16 -5.05 -28.97
CA GLN A 94 -14.97 -4.43 -29.56
C GLN A 94 -14.33 -3.42 -28.61
N ALA A 95 -15.12 -2.64 -27.87
CA ALA A 95 -14.63 -1.70 -26.88
C ALA A 95 -13.92 -2.42 -25.70
N ILE A 96 -14.45 -3.57 -25.27
CA ILE A 96 -13.83 -4.42 -24.24
C ILE A 96 -12.50 -4.97 -24.76
N ALA A 97 -12.45 -5.48 -25.98
CA ALA A 97 -11.23 -6.04 -26.57
C ALA A 97 -10.13 -5.00 -26.81
N ASN A 98 -10.50 -3.75 -27.13
CA ASN A 98 -9.55 -2.68 -27.39
C ASN A 98 -8.92 -2.06 -26.13
N ASN A 99 -9.52 -2.26 -24.95
CA ASN A 99 -9.03 -1.69 -23.72
C ASN A 99 -8.52 -2.79 -22.78
N TRP A 100 -7.23 -2.76 -22.49
CA TRP A 100 -6.60 -3.78 -21.66
C TRP A 100 -7.23 -3.91 -20.25
N HIS A 101 -7.72 -2.81 -19.66
CA HIS A 101 -8.39 -2.86 -18.34
C HIS A 101 -9.67 -3.70 -18.41
N TYR A 102 -10.47 -3.52 -19.47
CA TYR A 102 -11.72 -4.29 -19.63
C TYR A 102 -11.41 -5.75 -19.99
N SER A 103 -10.38 -6.01 -20.78
CA SER A 103 -9.94 -7.37 -21.11
C SER A 103 -9.46 -8.12 -19.85
N VAL A 104 -8.69 -7.47 -18.99
CA VAL A 104 -8.27 -8.05 -17.70
C VAL A 104 -9.47 -8.25 -16.78
N ALA A 105 -10.39 -7.31 -16.70
CA ALA A 105 -11.60 -7.44 -15.91
C ALA A 105 -12.48 -8.62 -16.39
N GLN A 106 -12.61 -8.79 -17.69
CA GLN A 106 -13.33 -9.92 -18.29
C GLN A 106 -12.64 -11.25 -17.95
N TRP A 107 -11.32 -11.31 -18.02
CA TRP A 107 -10.55 -12.49 -17.62
C TRP A 107 -10.72 -12.83 -16.13
N LEU A 108 -10.90 -11.83 -15.26
CA LEU A 108 -11.22 -12.00 -13.84
C LEU A 108 -12.70 -12.37 -13.58
N GLY A 109 -13.51 -12.55 -14.63
CA GLY A 109 -14.90 -12.97 -14.50
C GLY A 109 -15.89 -11.84 -14.27
N VAL A 110 -15.51 -10.58 -14.56
CA VAL A 110 -16.43 -9.44 -14.48
C VAL A 110 -17.48 -9.57 -15.58
N SER A 111 -18.74 -9.56 -15.21
CA SER A 111 -19.87 -9.48 -16.13
C SER A 111 -20.15 -8.02 -16.48
N PHE A 112 -20.11 -7.69 -17.77
CA PHE A 112 -20.48 -6.37 -18.29
C PHE A 112 -21.97 -6.30 -18.65
N SER A 113 -22.84 -7.01 -17.93
CA SER A 113 -24.29 -6.96 -18.10
C SER A 113 -24.91 -5.79 -17.33
N ALA A 114 -26.10 -5.36 -17.74
CA ALA A 114 -26.82 -4.31 -17.02
C ALA A 114 -27.13 -4.69 -15.55
N ASP A 115 -27.27 -5.99 -15.28
CA ASP A 115 -27.53 -6.57 -13.95
C ASP A 115 -26.24 -7.04 -13.25
N ALA A 116 -25.08 -6.43 -13.57
CA ALA A 116 -23.82 -6.79 -12.94
C ALA A 116 -23.89 -6.63 -11.42
N GLY A 117 -23.52 -7.69 -10.70
CA GLY A 117 -23.51 -7.68 -9.23
C GLY A 117 -22.45 -6.73 -8.67
N TRP A 118 -22.59 -6.37 -7.40
CA TRP A 118 -21.67 -5.50 -6.68
C TRP A 118 -20.20 -5.95 -6.77
N LEU A 119 -19.96 -7.26 -6.80
CA LEU A 119 -18.63 -7.84 -6.90
C LEU A 119 -17.98 -7.54 -8.26
N SER A 120 -18.74 -7.62 -9.36
CA SER A 120 -18.25 -7.26 -10.70
C SER A 120 -17.90 -5.78 -10.78
N MET A 121 -18.71 -4.91 -10.18
CA MET A 121 -18.46 -3.46 -10.12
C MET A 121 -17.18 -3.17 -9.33
N MET A 122 -17.01 -3.82 -8.18
CA MET A 122 -15.83 -3.65 -7.34
C MET A 122 -14.55 -4.18 -8.02
N THR A 123 -14.63 -5.34 -8.66
CA THR A 123 -13.48 -5.92 -9.39
C THR A 123 -13.08 -5.05 -10.57
N LEU A 124 -14.05 -4.52 -11.32
CA LEU A 124 -13.75 -3.58 -12.40
C LEU A 124 -13.03 -2.33 -11.89
N GLY A 125 -13.54 -1.72 -10.82
CA GLY A 125 -12.88 -0.57 -10.21
C GLY A 125 -11.48 -0.90 -9.67
N ALA A 126 -11.29 -2.09 -9.11
CA ALA A 126 -9.98 -2.55 -8.65
C ALA A 126 -8.98 -2.66 -9.81
N VAL A 127 -9.38 -3.16 -10.98
CA VAL A 127 -8.51 -3.24 -12.17
C VAL A 127 -8.03 -1.87 -12.63
N PHE A 128 -8.82 -0.82 -12.46
CA PHE A 128 -8.39 0.55 -12.77
C PHE A 128 -7.51 1.14 -11.66
N PHE A 129 -7.85 0.90 -10.41
CA PHE A 129 -7.21 1.54 -9.27
C PHE A 129 -5.86 0.87 -8.90
N LEU A 130 -5.83 -0.47 -8.81
CA LEU A 130 -4.67 -1.20 -8.29
C LEU A 130 -3.37 -0.96 -9.05
N PRO A 131 -3.33 -0.92 -10.40
CA PRO A 131 -2.09 -0.68 -11.12
C PRO A 131 -1.46 0.68 -10.76
N ILE A 132 -2.28 1.71 -10.67
CA ILE A 132 -1.83 3.06 -10.29
C ILE A 132 -1.34 3.07 -8.84
N TYR A 133 -2.13 2.51 -7.94
CA TYR A 133 -1.81 2.43 -6.52
C TYR A 133 -0.50 1.67 -6.27
N ILE A 134 -0.34 0.49 -6.86
CA ILE A 134 0.86 -0.34 -6.73
C ILE A 134 2.09 0.38 -7.31
N THR A 135 1.95 1.02 -8.47
CA THR A 135 3.05 1.77 -9.09
C THR A 135 3.50 2.92 -8.19
N VAL A 136 2.57 3.72 -7.67
CA VAL A 136 2.89 4.83 -6.76
C VAL A 136 3.54 4.31 -5.48
N PHE A 137 3.03 3.20 -4.94
CA PHE A 137 3.55 2.60 -3.71
C PHE A 137 4.98 2.06 -3.91
N ILE A 138 5.24 1.35 -5.01
CA ILE A 138 6.57 0.81 -5.32
C ILE A 138 7.57 1.94 -5.60
N VAL A 139 7.21 2.90 -6.44
CA VAL A 139 8.10 4.01 -6.80
C VAL A 139 8.37 4.91 -5.58
N GLY A 140 7.32 5.25 -4.81
CA GLY A 140 7.46 6.03 -3.59
C GLY A 140 8.33 5.31 -2.55
N GLY A 141 8.04 4.06 -2.26
CA GLY A 141 8.82 3.24 -1.35
C GLY A 141 10.27 3.05 -1.80
N PHE A 142 10.52 2.88 -3.10
CA PHE A 142 11.88 2.79 -3.65
C PHE A 142 12.68 4.07 -3.36
N TRP A 143 12.10 5.24 -3.64
CA TRP A 143 12.76 6.52 -3.37
C TRP A 143 13.01 6.73 -1.88
N GLU A 144 12.04 6.39 -1.03
CA GLU A 144 12.19 6.50 0.43
C GLU A 144 13.32 5.63 0.96
N VAL A 145 13.36 4.34 0.57
CA VAL A 145 14.44 3.43 0.93
C VAL A 145 15.79 3.93 0.42
N LEU A 146 15.85 4.42 -0.82
CA LEU A 146 17.07 4.97 -1.40
C LEU A 146 17.62 6.15 -0.58
N PHE A 147 16.76 7.10 -0.23
CA PHE A 147 17.14 8.25 0.58
C PHE A 147 17.54 7.85 2.00
N ALA A 148 16.84 6.92 2.62
CA ALA A 148 17.19 6.40 3.94
C ALA A 148 18.58 5.75 3.95
N ILE A 149 18.91 4.93 2.95
CA ILE A 149 20.22 4.28 2.81
C ILE A 149 21.34 5.32 2.59
N VAL A 150 21.12 6.29 1.69
CA VAL A 150 22.15 7.31 1.35
C VAL A 150 22.41 8.24 2.53
N ARG A 151 21.36 8.65 3.24
CA ARG A 151 21.48 9.56 4.39
C ARG A 151 21.76 8.86 5.70
N LYS A 152 21.74 7.53 5.76
CA LYS A 152 21.87 6.70 6.98
C LYS A 152 20.86 7.14 8.05
N HIS A 153 19.65 7.44 7.63
CA HIS A 153 18.54 7.88 8.47
C HIS A 153 17.47 6.80 8.54
N GLU A 154 16.75 6.76 9.65
CA GLU A 154 15.58 5.87 9.78
C GLU A 154 14.49 6.25 8.77
N ILE A 155 13.76 5.23 8.27
CA ILE A 155 12.61 5.46 7.40
C ILE A 155 11.48 6.03 8.27
N ASN A 156 11.13 7.27 8.03
CA ASN A 156 9.96 7.92 8.59
C ASN A 156 8.95 8.11 7.45
N ASP A 157 7.74 7.61 7.62
CA ASP A 157 6.66 7.63 6.61
C ASP A 157 6.24 9.04 6.18
N CYS A 158 6.96 10.08 6.57
CA CYS A 158 6.70 11.48 6.28
C CYS A 158 7.85 12.07 5.46
N LEU A 159 7.88 11.78 4.16
CA LEU A 159 8.87 12.28 3.18
C LEU A 159 9.03 13.82 3.18
N LEU A 160 7.95 14.55 3.49
CA LEU A 160 7.94 16.02 3.48
C LEU A 160 8.63 16.64 4.69
N TYR A 161 8.73 15.95 5.82
CA TYR A 161 9.29 16.51 7.05
C TYR A 161 10.81 16.36 7.13
N THR A 162 11.37 15.32 6.50
CA THR A 162 12.81 15.01 6.57
C THR A 162 13.67 15.72 5.54
N SER A 163 13.06 16.34 4.51
CA SER A 163 13.81 17.06 3.48
C SER A 163 14.29 18.45 3.92
N GLY A 164 13.87 18.94 5.07
CA GLY A 164 14.11 20.29 5.57
C GLY A 164 15.22 20.45 6.61
N ARG A 165 16.01 19.40 6.90
CA ARG A 165 17.16 19.50 7.83
C ARG A 165 18.41 18.91 7.27
#